data_141e04579678770f9242c2c018666f86
#
_entry.id   141e04579678770f9242c2c018666f86
#
_cell.length_a   1.000
_cell.length_b   1.000
_cell.length_c   1.000
_cell.angle_alpha   90.00
_cell.angle_beta   90.00
_cell.angle_gamma   90.00
#
_symmetry.space_group_name_H-M   'P 1'
#
loop_
_entity.id
_entity.type
_entity.pdbx_description
1 polymer ?
#
loop_
_entity_poly.entity_id
_entity_poly.type
_entity_poly.pdbx_seq_one_letter_code
_entity_poly.pdbx_strand_id
1 'polypeptide(L)'
;MENENKKINHIAIAVPNVKEAALKWQQALNMKKSEIIILEEHGVKVVFLEFSNLKIELLEPLNNKSPISKFLEKNPKGGMHHICFEVEKITETINSLKNKNINILGDGNPKIGAHNKPVVFIHPNDLSGTLVELEET
;
A
#
# COMPACT_ATOMS: atom_id res chain seq x y z
N MET A 1 14.16 4.30 -23.48
CA MET A 1 13.32 4.15 -22.30
C MET A 1 12.23 5.19 -22.33
N GLU A 2 11.03 4.72 -22.37
CA GLU A 2 9.89 5.61 -22.39
C GLU A 2 9.77 6.34 -21.06
N ASN A 3 9.61 7.65 -21.12
CA ASN A 3 9.28 8.48 -19.98
C ASN A 3 7.81 8.25 -19.65
N GLU A 4 7.52 7.13 -19.04
CA GLU A 4 6.19 6.95 -18.48
C GLU A 4 6.03 7.91 -17.28
N ASN A 5 5.04 8.75 -17.37
CA ASN A 5 4.63 9.56 -16.22
C ASN A 5 3.99 8.63 -15.18
N LYS A 6 4.83 8.01 -14.35
CA LYS A 6 4.33 7.18 -13.28
C LYS A 6 3.66 8.04 -12.23
N LYS A 7 2.50 7.57 -11.78
CA LYS A 7 1.73 8.26 -10.74
C LYS A 7 1.88 7.54 -9.42
N ILE A 8 1.89 8.30 -8.36
CA ILE A 8 1.71 7.75 -7.03
C ILE A 8 0.22 7.57 -6.81
N ASN A 9 -0.21 6.33 -6.54
CA ASN A 9 -1.60 6.04 -6.26
C ASN A 9 -1.95 6.42 -4.82
N HIS A 10 -1.16 5.95 -3.87
CA HIS A 10 -1.40 6.23 -2.46
C HIS A 10 -0.14 6.11 -1.61
N ILE A 11 -0.20 6.73 -0.44
CA ILE A 11 0.73 6.53 0.66
C ILE A 11 -0.04 5.78 1.73
N ALA A 12 0.50 4.65 2.19
CA ALA A 12 -0.15 3.80 3.18
C ALA A 12 0.42 4.04 4.57
N ILE A 13 -0.47 4.19 5.53
CA ILE A 13 -0.14 4.43 6.93
C ILE A 13 -0.77 3.32 7.77
N ALA A 14 0.07 2.59 8.51
CA ALA A 14 -0.40 1.58 9.44
C ALA A 14 -0.93 2.26 10.71
N VAL A 15 -2.08 1.81 11.18
CA VAL A 15 -2.75 2.38 12.36
C VAL A 15 -3.29 1.27 13.25
N PRO A 16 -3.33 1.46 14.58
CA PRO A 16 -3.90 0.44 15.47
C PRO A 16 -5.42 0.31 15.37
N ASN A 17 -6.13 1.37 14.97
CA ASN A 17 -7.57 1.38 14.81
C ASN A 17 -7.95 2.30 13.66
N VAL A 18 -8.44 1.72 12.56
CA VAL A 18 -8.70 2.46 11.33
C VAL A 18 -9.88 3.41 11.46
N LYS A 19 -10.90 3.03 12.23
CA LYS A 19 -12.07 3.88 12.44
C LYS A 19 -11.71 5.16 13.20
N GLU A 20 -10.98 5.02 14.30
CA GLU A 20 -10.52 6.17 15.08
C GLU A 20 -9.54 7.04 14.30
N ALA A 21 -8.60 6.40 13.60
CA ALA A 21 -7.62 7.12 12.79
C ALA A 21 -8.31 7.93 11.70
N ALA A 22 -9.24 7.33 10.97
CA ALA A 22 -9.97 8.02 9.91
C ALA A 22 -10.70 9.27 10.41
N LEU A 23 -11.33 9.17 11.58
CA LEU A 23 -12.02 10.33 12.18
C LEU A 23 -11.04 11.46 12.51
N LYS A 24 -9.88 11.13 13.08
CA LYS A 24 -8.86 12.13 13.40
C LYS A 24 -8.29 12.82 12.15
N TRP A 25 -8.03 12.03 11.11
CA TRP A 25 -7.55 12.58 9.84
C TRP A 25 -8.59 13.50 9.20
N GLN A 26 -9.88 13.09 9.24
CA GLN A 26 -10.96 13.95 8.75
C GLN A 26 -11.05 15.27 9.51
N GLN A 27 -10.96 15.21 10.83
CA GLN A 27 -11.01 16.41 11.67
C GLN A 27 -9.83 17.34 11.40
N ALA A 28 -8.63 16.76 11.23
CA ALA A 28 -7.41 17.55 11.02
C ALA A 28 -7.39 18.21 9.63
N LEU A 29 -7.85 17.51 8.59
CA LEU A 29 -7.66 17.92 7.20
C LEU A 29 -8.96 18.19 6.44
N ASN A 30 -10.10 18.02 7.09
CA ASN A 30 -11.44 18.25 6.51
C ASN A 30 -11.64 17.55 5.15
N MET A 31 -11.48 16.24 5.12
CA MET A 31 -11.51 15.48 3.89
C MET A 31 -12.50 14.34 3.93
N LYS A 32 -12.81 13.79 2.75
CA LYS A 32 -13.71 12.64 2.62
C LYS A 32 -12.96 11.33 2.88
N LYS A 33 -13.65 10.39 3.51
CA LYS A 33 -13.15 9.04 3.70
C LYS A 33 -14.03 8.03 2.95
N SER A 34 -13.42 6.91 2.57
CA SER A 34 -14.16 5.76 2.05
C SER A 34 -14.84 4.99 3.18
N GLU A 35 -15.68 4.04 2.80
CA GLU A 35 -16.11 2.99 3.72
C GLU A 35 -14.93 2.09 4.10
N ILE A 36 -15.07 1.33 5.19
CA ILE A 36 -14.06 0.35 5.59
C ILE A 36 -14.10 -0.82 4.60
N ILE A 37 -12.94 -1.16 4.05
CA ILE A 37 -12.76 -2.28 3.13
C ILE A 37 -11.96 -3.37 3.86
N ILE A 38 -12.46 -4.60 3.85
CA ILE A 38 -11.77 -5.73 4.46
C ILE A 38 -11.07 -6.53 3.37
N LEU A 39 -9.75 -6.66 3.49
CA LEU A 39 -8.92 -7.43 2.58
C LEU A 39 -8.34 -8.63 3.31
N GLU A 40 -9.06 -9.75 3.30
CA GLU A 40 -8.66 -10.94 4.04
C GLU A 40 -7.34 -11.52 3.55
N GLU A 41 -7.10 -11.53 2.23
CA GLU A 41 -5.84 -12.03 1.66
C GLU A 41 -4.63 -11.23 2.13
N HIS A 42 -4.81 -9.94 2.38
CA HIS A 42 -3.75 -9.05 2.86
C HIS A 42 -3.76 -8.93 4.40
N GLY A 43 -4.78 -9.48 5.06
CA GLY A 43 -4.89 -9.46 6.51
C GLY A 43 -5.14 -8.08 7.10
N VAL A 44 -5.85 -7.20 6.40
CA VAL A 44 -6.04 -5.81 6.82
C VAL A 44 -7.45 -5.31 6.60
N LYS A 45 -7.82 -4.28 7.38
CA LYS A 45 -8.94 -3.37 7.10
C LYS A 45 -8.34 -2.08 6.59
N VAL A 46 -8.95 -1.49 5.57
CA VAL A 46 -8.44 -0.24 5.00
C VAL A 46 -9.53 0.83 4.90
N VAL A 47 -9.11 2.09 5.03
CA VAL A 47 -9.92 3.26 4.72
C VAL A 47 -9.06 4.17 3.85
N PHE A 48 -9.64 4.67 2.77
CA PHE A 48 -9.00 5.66 1.91
C PHE A 48 -9.46 7.06 2.24
N LEU A 49 -8.51 7.98 2.27
CA LEU A 49 -8.72 9.42 2.35
C LEU A 49 -8.31 10.01 1.00
N GLU A 50 -9.21 10.70 0.34
CA GLU A 50 -8.98 11.17 -1.02
C GLU A 50 -8.45 12.61 -1.04
N PHE A 51 -7.32 12.79 -1.72
CA PHE A 51 -6.75 14.08 -2.06
C PHE A 51 -6.80 14.26 -3.58
N SER A 52 -6.58 15.48 -4.07
CA SER A 52 -6.64 15.78 -5.51
C SER A 52 -5.54 15.08 -6.31
N ASN A 53 -4.40 14.79 -5.69
CA ASN A 53 -3.22 14.26 -6.37
C ASN A 53 -2.88 12.80 -6.01
N LEU A 54 -3.36 12.29 -4.88
CA LEU A 54 -3.16 10.91 -4.45
C LEU A 54 -4.14 10.58 -3.33
N LYS A 55 -4.09 9.34 -2.84
CA LYS A 55 -4.87 8.91 -1.68
C LYS A 55 -3.95 8.63 -0.51
N ILE A 56 -4.47 8.75 0.70
CA ILE A 56 -3.86 8.17 1.89
C ILE A 56 -4.65 6.90 2.23
N GLU A 57 -3.95 5.79 2.39
CA GLU A 57 -4.55 4.52 2.80
C GLU A 57 -4.22 4.28 4.28
N LEU A 58 -5.24 4.13 5.10
CA LEU A 58 -5.06 3.76 6.50
C LEU A 58 -5.28 2.26 6.62
N LEU A 59 -4.34 1.55 7.24
CA LEU A 59 -4.32 0.09 7.35
C LEU A 59 -4.37 -0.34 8.80
N GLU A 60 -5.35 -1.17 9.16
CA GLU A 60 -5.42 -1.83 10.45
C GLU A 60 -5.26 -3.33 10.27
N PRO A 61 -4.43 -4.04 11.08
CA PRO A 61 -4.31 -5.50 10.97
C PRO A 61 -5.61 -6.19 11.40
N LEU A 62 -6.02 -7.24 10.66
CA LEU A 62 -7.18 -8.06 11.04
C LEU A 62 -6.90 -8.90 12.27
N ASN A 63 -5.65 -9.34 12.45
CA ASN A 63 -5.25 -10.23 13.53
C ASN A 63 -3.74 -10.18 13.71
N ASN A 64 -3.23 -10.95 14.67
CA ASN A 64 -1.80 -10.97 15.00
C ASN A 64 -0.92 -11.59 13.91
N LYS A 65 -1.50 -12.27 12.93
CA LYS A 65 -0.77 -12.88 11.80
C LYS A 65 -0.58 -11.92 10.63
N SER A 66 -1.24 -10.76 10.66
CA SER A 66 -1.09 -9.75 9.62
C SER A 66 0.35 -9.23 9.57
N PRO A 67 0.92 -8.99 8.37
CA PRO A 67 2.22 -8.34 8.24
C PRO A 67 2.29 -6.98 8.93
N ILE A 68 1.16 -6.28 9.01
CA ILE A 68 1.06 -4.97 9.66
C ILE A 68 1.22 -5.05 11.17
N SER A 69 0.88 -6.21 11.77
CA SER A 69 1.00 -6.40 13.22
C SER A 69 2.44 -6.24 13.71
N LYS A 70 3.41 -6.79 12.97
CA LYS A 70 4.83 -6.64 13.33
C LYS A 70 5.30 -5.19 13.21
N PHE A 71 4.82 -4.50 12.19
CA PHE A 71 5.12 -3.08 12.03
C PHE A 71 4.62 -2.27 13.24
N LEU A 72 3.39 -2.55 13.68
CA LEU A 72 2.77 -1.83 14.81
C LEU A 72 3.41 -2.18 16.15
N GLU A 73 3.99 -3.37 16.31
CA GLU A 73 4.77 -3.70 17.52
C GLU A 73 5.94 -2.73 17.70
N LYS A 74 6.58 -2.37 16.60
CA LYS A 74 7.70 -1.41 16.61
C LYS A 74 7.23 0.04 16.57
N ASN A 75 6.02 0.28 16.09
CA ASN A 75 5.46 1.61 15.90
C ASN A 75 4.02 1.63 16.46
N PRO A 76 3.85 1.58 17.79
CA PRO A 76 2.53 1.35 18.40
C PRO A 76 1.50 2.45 18.14
N LYS A 77 1.95 3.65 17.78
CA LYS A 77 1.06 4.76 17.41
C LYS A 77 0.74 4.79 15.93
N GLY A 78 1.34 3.90 15.15
CA GLY A 78 1.23 3.89 13.69
C GLY A 78 2.42 4.56 13.01
N GLY A 79 2.36 4.63 11.71
CA GLY A 79 3.39 5.27 10.89
C GLY A 79 3.29 4.90 9.42
N MET A 80 4.09 5.55 8.59
CA MET A 80 4.15 5.27 7.16
C MET A 80 4.61 3.84 6.92
N HIS A 81 3.86 3.10 6.11
CA HIS A 81 4.14 1.69 5.83
C HIS A 81 4.67 1.47 4.42
N HIS A 82 4.03 2.03 3.40
CA HIS A 82 4.48 1.87 2.02
C HIS A 82 3.97 2.99 1.12
N ILE A 83 4.52 3.05 -0.09
CA ILE A 83 4.09 3.95 -1.15
C ILE A 83 3.68 3.08 -2.34
N CYS A 84 2.54 3.36 -2.95
CA CYS A 84 2.04 2.65 -4.12
C CYS A 84 2.16 3.50 -5.38
N PHE A 85 2.80 2.94 -6.40
CA PHE A 85 2.91 3.54 -7.73
C PHE A 85 2.04 2.78 -8.72
N GLU A 86 1.53 3.48 -9.73
CA GLU A 86 0.74 2.86 -10.80
C GLU A 86 1.65 2.43 -11.94
N VAL A 87 1.33 1.26 -12.51
CA VAL A 87 1.99 0.74 -13.72
C VAL A 87 0.93 0.26 -14.71
N GLU A 88 1.21 0.34 -16.01
CA GLU A 88 0.22 -0.04 -17.02
C GLU A 88 0.07 -1.56 -17.15
N LYS A 89 1.19 -2.28 -17.16
CA LYS A 89 1.22 -3.74 -17.35
C LYS A 89 2.11 -4.37 -16.30
N ILE A 90 1.48 -4.92 -15.27
CA ILE A 90 2.22 -5.42 -14.11
C ILE A 90 3.12 -6.62 -14.46
N THR A 91 2.68 -7.51 -15.36
CA THR A 91 3.48 -8.65 -15.78
C THR A 91 4.78 -8.23 -16.46
N GLU A 92 4.70 -7.25 -17.35
CA GLU A 92 5.89 -6.70 -18.01
C GLU A 92 6.81 -6.00 -17.01
N THR A 93 6.23 -5.27 -16.07
CA THR A 93 6.99 -4.60 -15.00
C THR A 93 7.71 -5.62 -14.13
N ILE A 94 7.05 -6.69 -13.72
CA ILE A 94 7.66 -7.79 -12.94
C ILE A 94 8.86 -8.38 -13.68
N ASN A 95 8.70 -8.69 -14.96
CA ASN A 95 9.78 -9.24 -15.77
C ASN A 95 10.97 -8.29 -15.89
N SER A 96 10.70 -7.01 -16.09
CA SER A 96 11.72 -5.97 -16.13
C SER A 96 12.50 -5.87 -14.81
N LEU A 97 11.80 -5.92 -13.68
CA LEU A 97 12.42 -5.87 -12.36
C LEU A 97 13.31 -7.09 -12.11
N LYS A 98 12.84 -8.27 -12.49
CA LYS A 98 13.63 -9.50 -12.37
C LYS A 98 14.91 -9.42 -13.19
N ASN A 99 14.85 -8.89 -14.40
CA ASN A 99 16.02 -8.70 -15.27
C ASN A 99 17.03 -7.71 -14.70
N LYS A 100 16.58 -6.81 -13.84
CA LYS A 100 17.43 -5.82 -13.16
C LYS A 100 17.89 -6.28 -11.78
N ASN A 101 17.61 -7.51 -11.40
CA ASN A 101 17.89 -8.09 -10.09
C ASN A 101 17.23 -7.33 -8.93
N ILE A 102 16.05 -6.78 -9.18
CA ILE A 102 15.22 -6.16 -8.16
C ILE A 102 14.22 -7.20 -7.65
N ASN A 103 14.20 -7.43 -6.35
CA ASN A 103 13.44 -8.51 -5.74
C ASN A 103 11.99 -8.12 -5.45
N ILE A 104 11.08 -9.01 -5.84
CA ILE A 104 9.65 -8.87 -5.54
C ILE A 104 9.34 -9.80 -4.38
N LEU A 105 8.57 -9.30 -3.42
CA LEU A 105 8.16 -10.07 -2.25
C LEU A 105 7.17 -11.19 -2.62
N GLY A 106 7.13 -12.22 -1.80
CA GLY A 106 6.26 -13.37 -2.00
C GLY A 106 6.76 -14.28 -3.11
N ASP A 107 5.82 -14.88 -3.84
CA ASP A 107 6.11 -15.81 -4.94
C ASP A 107 6.39 -15.12 -6.28
N GLY A 108 6.34 -13.79 -6.31
CA GLY A 108 6.54 -13.00 -7.53
C GLY A 108 5.30 -12.89 -8.41
N ASN A 109 4.18 -13.45 -8.00
CA ASN A 109 2.92 -13.35 -8.72
C ASN A 109 2.06 -12.21 -8.15
N PRO A 110 1.33 -11.48 -9.03
CA PRO A 110 0.44 -10.42 -8.54
C PRO A 110 -0.69 -10.98 -7.69
N LYS A 111 -1.11 -10.21 -6.70
CA LYS A 111 -2.31 -10.44 -5.89
C LYS A 111 -3.30 -9.33 -6.18
N ILE A 112 -4.57 -9.55 -5.86
CA ILE A 112 -5.59 -8.50 -6.00
C ILE A 112 -5.58 -7.61 -4.77
N GLY A 113 -5.44 -6.30 -4.98
CA GLY A 113 -5.39 -5.29 -3.91
C GLY A 113 -6.72 -4.61 -3.64
N ALA A 114 -6.66 -3.52 -2.89
CA ALA A 114 -7.83 -2.79 -2.38
C ALA A 114 -8.73 -2.22 -3.48
N HIS A 115 -8.18 -1.90 -4.65
CA HIS A 115 -8.93 -1.37 -5.79
C HIS A 115 -9.38 -2.45 -6.77
N ASN A 116 -9.30 -3.72 -6.36
CA ASN A 116 -9.63 -4.88 -7.20
C ASN A 116 -8.75 -4.96 -8.45
N LYS A 117 -7.49 -4.59 -8.31
CA LYS A 117 -6.48 -4.61 -9.39
C LYS A 117 -5.25 -5.38 -8.95
N PRO A 118 -4.48 -5.95 -9.90
CA PRO A 118 -3.26 -6.69 -9.57
C PRO A 118 -2.21 -5.78 -8.92
N VAL A 119 -1.58 -6.27 -7.86
CA VAL A 119 -0.51 -5.59 -7.15
C VAL A 119 0.65 -6.53 -6.85
N VAL A 120 1.86 -5.97 -6.75
CA VAL A 120 3.05 -6.63 -6.19
C VAL A 120 3.80 -5.66 -5.31
N PHE A 121 4.66 -6.19 -4.44
CA PHE A 121 5.51 -5.39 -3.57
C PHE A 121 6.98 -5.64 -3.91
N ILE A 122 7.78 -4.56 -3.94
CA ILE A 122 9.21 -4.62 -4.13
C ILE A 122 9.88 -4.66 -2.75
N HIS A 123 10.90 -5.53 -2.61
CA HIS A 123 11.63 -5.66 -1.36
C HIS A 123 12.25 -4.32 -0.94
N PRO A 124 12.06 -3.88 0.32
CA PRO A 124 12.54 -2.56 0.75
C PRO A 124 14.07 -2.39 0.66
N ASN A 125 14.85 -3.47 0.74
CA ASN A 125 16.30 -3.39 0.60
C ASN A 125 16.74 -2.87 -0.78
N ASP A 126 15.91 -3.04 -1.80
CA ASP A 126 16.23 -2.61 -3.16
C ASP A 126 15.82 -1.16 -3.44
N LEU A 127 15.00 -0.55 -2.58
CA LEU A 127 14.50 0.81 -2.75
C LEU A 127 14.65 1.64 -1.46
N SER A 128 15.88 1.76 -1.00
CA SER A 128 16.25 2.67 0.10
C SER A 128 15.52 2.40 1.42
N GLY A 129 15.25 1.13 1.71
CA GLY A 129 14.53 0.75 2.93
C GLY A 129 13.04 1.05 2.89
N THR A 130 12.51 1.39 1.72
CA THR A 130 11.09 1.74 1.55
C THR A 130 10.34 0.58 0.91
N LEU A 131 9.27 0.12 1.55
CA LEU A 131 8.37 -0.85 0.93
C LEU A 131 7.57 -0.15 -0.17
N VAL A 132 7.64 -0.68 -1.38
CA VAL A 132 6.97 -0.10 -2.55
C VAL A 132 5.97 -1.10 -3.10
N GLU A 133 4.73 -0.65 -3.27
CA GLU A 133 3.68 -1.39 -3.95
C GLU A 133 3.55 -0.89 -5.38
N LEU A 134 3.33 -1.81 -6.31
CA LEU A 134 2.98 -1.49 -7.70
C LEU A 134 1.57 -1.99 -7.96
N GLU A 135 0.71 -1.13 -8.49
CA GLU A 135 -0.67 -1.46 -8.82
C GLU A 135 -0.90 -1.22 -10.30
N GLU A 136 -1.51 -2.20 -10.97
CA GLU A 136 -1.86 -2.06 -12.38
C GLU A 136 -3.02 -1.06 -12.56
N THR A 137 -2.91 -0.20 -13.56
CA THR A 137 -3.97 0.78 -13.87
C THR A 137 -5.22 0.16 -14.46
#